data_fac7cce247be29098985d4d24ffb4ea7
#
_entry.id   fac7cce247be29098985d4d24ffb4ea7
#
_cell.length_a   1.000
_cell.length_b   1.000
_cell.length_c   1.000
_cell.angle_alpha   90.00
_cell.angle_beta   90.00
_cell.angle_gamma   90.00
#
_symmetry.space_group_name_H-M   'P 1'
#
loop_
_entity.id
_entity.type
_entity.pdbx_description
1 polymer ?
#
loop_
_entity_poly.entity_id
_entity_poly.type
_entity_poly.pdbx_seq_one_letter_code
_entity_poly.pdbx_strand_id
1 'polypeptide(L)'
;MEDEQVKRTGARGVQVAEARRLLRKLPNVVEGRSYGMPSFLLNGRFLARFRDDDTVLVLQLATIGERDVLMELDPRAFFFTDHYRNYPAVLVRLAEVPPALLSDVLRESWSHVATLPAARPRKARKTRKAKR
;
A
#
# COMPACT_ATOMS: atom_id res chain seq x y z
N MET A 1 -26.36 -13.92 -9.19
CA MET A 1 -26.61 -13.89 -8.42
C MET A 1 -26.05 -14.31 -7.17
N GLU A 2 -26.62 -15.01 -6.49
CA GLU A 2 -26.08 -15.42 -5.36
C GLU A 2 -24.85 -16.11 -5.51
N ASP A 3 -24.61 -16.66 -6.57
CA ASP A 3 -23.44 -17.33 -6.80
C ASP A 3 -22.31 -16.43 -6.65
N GLU A 4 -22.36 -15.32 -7.23
CA GLU A 4 -21.32 -14.46 -7.13
C GLU A 4 -21.15 -13.98 -5.80
N GLN A 5 -22.13 -13.86 -5.09
CA GLN A 5 -22.05 -13.41 -3.81
C GLN A 5 -21.28 -14.41 -3.03
N VAL A 6 -21.58 -15.62 -3.14
CA VAL A 6 -20.91 -16.65 -2.46
C VAL A 6 -19.49 -16.69 -2.81
N LYS A 7 -19.17 -16.58 -4.04
CA LYS A 7 -17.87 -16.60 -4.46
C LYS A 7 -17.11 -15.51 -3.81
N ARG A 8 -17.64 -14.37 -3.76
CA ARG A 8 -16.97 -13.29 -3.21
C ARG A 8 -16.71 -13.51 -1.77
N THR A 9 -17.64 -14.07 -1.06
CA THR A 9 -17.47 -14.27 0.32
C THR A 9 -16.41 -15.25 0.60
N GLY A 10 -16.33 -16.29 -0.16
CA GLY A 10 -15.32 -17.28 0.10
C GLY A 10 -14.01 -17.00 -0.55
N ALA A 11 -13.99 -16.07 -1.46
CA ALA A 11 -12.78 -15.86 -2.22
C ALA A 11 -11.74 -15.10 -1.45
N ARG A 12 -10.52 -15.53 -1.55
CA ARG A 12 -9.42 -14.81 -0.97
C ARG A 12 -8.40 -14.66 -2.07
N GLY A 13 -7.67 -13.60 -2.03
CA GLY A 13 -6.60 -13.39 -2.98
C GLY A 13 -6.94 -12.38 -4.04
N VAL A 14 -5.94 -11.60 -4.42
CA VAL A 14 -6.05 -10.59 -5.43
C VAL A 14 -4.83 -10.75 -6.31
N GLN A 15 -5.01 -10.77 -7.62
CA GLN A 15 -3.88 -10.90 -8.52
C GLN A 15 -3.12 -9.59 -8.55
N VAL A 16 -1.84 -9.65 -8.80
CA VAL A 16 -1.02 -8.44 -8.79
C VAL A 16 -1.53 -7.42 -9.80
N ALA A 17 -1.99 -7.87 -10.95
CA ALA A 17 -2.50 -6.94 -11.96
C ALA A 17 -3.73 -6.20 -11.44
N GLU A 18 -4.56 -6.88 -10.69
CA GLU A 18 -5.74 -6.27 -10.15
C GLU A 18 -5.36 -5.28 -9.03
N ALA A 19 -4.41 -5.64 -8.19
CA ALA A 19 -3.97 -4.76 -7.13
C ALA A 19 -3.38 -3.49 -7.74
N ARG A 20 -2.62 -3.63 -8.83
CA ARG A 20 -2.02 -2.51 -9.48
C ARG A 20 -3.11 -1.63 -10.08
N ARG A 21 -4.14 -2.22 -10.65
CA ARG A 21 -5.23 -1.47 -11.23
C ARG A 21 -5.96 -0.68 -10.15
N LEU A 22 -6.20 -1.29 -8.99
CA LEU A 22 -6.87 -0.61 -7.91
C LEU A 22 -6.06 0.60 -7.44
N LEU A 23 -4.75 0.44 -7.35
CA LEU A 23 -3.90 1.54 -6.93
C LEU A 23 -3.93 2.68 -7.94
N ARG A 24 -3.90 2.35 -9.24
CA ARG A 24 -3.90 3.38 -10.24
C ARG A 24 -5.22 4.12 -10.33
N LYS A 25 -6.30 3.52 -9.86
CA LYS A 25 -7.58 4.16 -9.90
C LYS A 25 -7.76 5.19 -8.78
N LEU A 26 -6.92 5.15 -7.77
CA LEU A 26 -7.03 6.11 -6.69
C LEU A 26 -6.61 7.48 -7.22
N PRO A 27 -7.32 8.53 -6.89
CA PRO A 27 -7.03 9.85 -7.44
C PRO A 27 -5.61 10.33 -7.17
N ASN A 28 -4.98 10.84 -8.19
CA ASN A 28 -3.64 11.42 -8.09
C ASN A 28 -2.51 10.48 -7.69
N VAL A 29 -2.73 9.20 -7.75
CA VAL A 29 -1.68 8.25 -7.47
C VAL A 29 -0.86 8.06 -8.73
N VAL A 30 0.45 8.14 -8.63
CA VAL A 30 1.32 7.95 -9.78
C VAL A 30 2.40 6.94 -9.43
N GLU A 31 2.91 6.26 -10.42
CA GLU A 31 4.00 5.32 -10.20
C GLU A 31 5.31 6.09 -10.26
N GLY A 32 6.18 5.85 -9.33
CA GLY A 32 7.46 6.52 -9.26
C GLY A 32 8.42 5.67 -8.46
N ARG A 33 9.30 6.29 -7.72
CA ARG A 33 10.28 5.53 -6.96
C ARG A 33 10.40 6.10 -5.55
N SER A 34 10.65 5.19 -4.61
CA SER A 34 10.85 5.56 -3.24
C SER A 34 12.03 4.72 -2.78
N TYR A 35 13.10 5.33 -2.32
CA TYR A 35 14.31 4.65 -1.93
C TYR A 35 14.82 3.75 -3.06
N GLY A 36 14.70 4.25 -4.30
CA GLY A 36 15.19 3.52 -5.45
C GLY A 36 14.31 2.37 -5.92
N MET A 37 13.17 2.13 -5.26
CA MET A 37 12.30 1.03 -5.61
C MET A 37 11.04 1.53 -6.29
N PRO A 38 10.51 0.80 -7.27
CA PRO A 38 9.28 1.20 -7.91
C PRO A 38 8.18 1.27 -6.86
N SER A 39 7.43 2.35 -6.85
CA SER A 39 6.45 2.58 -5.82
C SER A 39 5.25 3.35 -6.38
N PHE A 40 4.17 3.36 -5.61
CA PHE A 40 3.02 4.18 -5.95
C PHE A 40 3.05 5.35 -4.97
N LEU A 41 2.99 6.56 -5.51
CA LEU A 41 3.13 7.77 -4.70
C LEU A 41 1.89 8.64 -4.81
N LEU A 42 1.60 9.35 -3.73
CA LEU A 42 0.50 10.31 -3.73
C LEU A 42 1.08 11.62 -3.21
N ASN A 43 1.06 12.65 -4.02
CA ASN A 43 1.63 13.94 -3.68
C ASN A 43 3.10 13.81 -3.27
N GLY A 44 3.81 12.93 -3.96
CA GLY A 44 5.22 12.70 -3.69
C GLY A 44 5.51 11.83 -2.49
N ARG A 45 4.49 11.40 -1.76
CA ARG A 45 4.70 10.57 -0.59
C ARG A 45 4.43 9.13 -0.89
N PHE A 46 5.15 8.25 -0.21
CA PHE A 46 4.98 6.81 -0.40
C PHE A 46 3.59 6.36 -0.01
N LEU A 47 2.96 5.58 -0.87
CA LEU A 47 1.66 5.02 -0.57
C LEU A 47 1.80 3.49 -0.50
N ALA A 48 2.39 2.88 -1.51
CA ALA A 48 2.48 1.42 -1.57
C ALA A 48 3.57 0.97 -2.51
N ARG A 49 4.02 -0.26 -2.35
CA ARG A 49 4.89 -0.88 -3.33
C ARG A 49 4.82 -2.38 -3.23
N PHE A 50 5.06 -3.06 -4.33
CA PHE A 50 5.07 -4.52 -4.33
C PHE A 50 6.46 -5.02 -3.94
N ARG A 51 6.52 -6.18 -3.32
CA ARG A 51 7.78 -6.81 -3.00
C ARG A 51 7.61 -8.31 -3.06
N ASP A 52 8.70 -9.06 -2.89
CA ASP A 52 8.72 -10.52 -2.89
C ASP A 52 8.10 -11.07 -4.17
N ASP A 53 8.65 -10.64 -5.28
CA ASP A 53 8.19 -11.08 -6.59
C ASP A 53 6.71 -10.75 -6.77
N ASP A 54 6.31 -9.58 -6.28
CA ASP A 54 4.96 -9.10 -6.44
C ASP A 54 3.90 -9.94 -5.73
N THR A 55 4.30 -10.68 -4.71
CA THR A 55 3.31 -11.45 -3.94
C THR A 55 2.85 -10.69 -2.71
N VAL A 56 3.59 -9.66 -2.33
CA VAL A 56 3.27 -8.89 -1.13
C VAL A 56 3.19 -7.41 -1.48
N LEU A 57 2.22 -6.73 -0.90
CA LEU A 57 2.08 -5.29 -1.08
C LEU A 57 2.41 -4.60 0.25
N VAL A 58 3.34 -3.65 0.24
CA VAL A 58 3.64 -2.86 1.41
C VAL A 58 2.75 -1.62 1.33
N LEU A 59 2.03 -1.32 2.38
CA LEU A 59 1.06 -0.25 2.36
C LEU A 59 1.23 0.70 3.52
N GLN A 60 1.25 2.00 3.25
CA GLN A 60 1.41 3.02 4.28
C GLN A 60 0.14 3.12 5.11
N LEU A 61 0.26 3.23 6.42
CA LEU A 61 -0.89 3.41 7.30
C LEU A 61 -0.69 4.69 8.11
N ALA A 62 -1.71 5.10 8.81
CA ALA A 62 -1.60 6.30 9.63
C ALA A 62 -0.86 5.99 10.93
N THR A 63 -1.11 4.83 11.52
CA THR A 63 -0.50 4.47 12.78
C THR A 63 -0.14 3.00 12.84
N ILE A 64 0.76 2.65 13.74
CA ILE A 64 1.12 1.27 13.95
C ILE A 64 -0.08 0.54 14.55
N GLY A 65 -0.90 1.25 15.34
CA GLY A 65 -2.09 0.64 15.91
C GLY A 65 -3.05 0.13 14.86
N GLU A 66 -3.14 0.80 13.70
CA GLU A 66 -4.01 0.35 12.64
C GLU A 66 -3.49 -0.97 12.10
N ARG A 67 -2.18 -1.15 12.07
CA ARG A 67 -1.60 -2.38 11.60
C ARG A 67 -1.99 -3.51 12.53
N ASP A 68 -1.96 -3.26 13.85
CA ASP A 68 -2.30 -4.28 14.80
C ASP A 68 -3.76 -4.70 14.65
N VAL A 69 -4.64 -3.74 14.37
CA VAL A 69 -6.05 -4.04 14.18
C VAL A 69 -6.23 -4.92 12.94
N LEU A 70 -5.53 -4.60 11.85
CA LEU A 70 -5.65 -5.39 10.63
C LEU A 70 -5.12 -6.80 10.85
N MET A 71 -4.02 -6.94 11.58
CA MET A 71 -3.44 -8.24 11.82
C MET A 71 -4.37 -9.10 12.70
N GLU A 72 -5.12 -8.45 13.58
CA GLU A 72 -6.04 -9.17 14.38
C GLU A 72 -7.24 -9.54 13.55
N LEU A 73 -7.67 -8.67 12.68
CA LEU A 73 -8.83 -8.90 11.83
C LEU A 73 -8.56 -10.05 10.86
N ASP A 74 -7.40 -10.08 10.25
CA ASP A 74 -7.11 -11.11 9.26
C ASP A 74 -5.62 -11.43 9.25
N PRO A 75 -5.17 -12.27 10.16
CA PRO A 75 -3.75 -12.60 10.25
C PRO A 75 -3.19 -13.36 9.07
N ARG A 76 -4.05 -13.91 8.21
CA ARG A 76 -3.57 -14.59 7.03
C ARG A 76 -3.16 -13.56 5.99
N ALA A 77 -3.84 -12.43 5.95
CA ALA A 77 -3.60 -11.41 4.95
C ALA A 77 -2.58 -10.37 5.37
N PHE A 78 -2.54 -10.02 6.65
CA PHE A 78 -1.73 -8.90 7.11
C PHE A 78 -0.62 -9.31 8.05
N PHE A 79 0.57 -8.73 7.86
CA PHE A 79 1.70 -9.03 8.71
C PHE A 79 2.74 -7.90 8.63
N PHE A 80 3.83 -8.02 9.33
CA PHE A 80 4.94 -7.10 9.17
C PHE A 80 6.23 -7.86 9.46
N THR A 81 7.34 -7.31 9.04
CA THR A 81 8.65 -7.88 9.31
C THR A 81 9.41 -6.92 10.20
N ASP A 82 10.51 -7.35 10.78
CA ASP A 82 11.29 -6.51 11.66
C ASP A 82 11.67 -5.18 11.04
N HIS A 83 11.92 -5.16 9.75
CA HIS A 83 12.30 -3.94 9.08
C HIS A 83 11.21 -2.87 9.28
N TYR A 84 9.95 -3.26 9.34
CA TYR A 84 8.85 -2.34 9.46
C TYR A 84 8.30 -2.21 10.88
N ARG A 85 8.95 -2.84 11.84
CA ARG A 85 8.44 -2.84 13.19
C ARG A 85 8.04 -1.47 13.71
N ASN A 86 8.85 -0.49 13.48
CA ASN A 86 8.60 0.84 14.01
C ASN A 86 8.01 1.82 13.01
N TYR A 87 7.49 1.30 11.89
CA TYR A 87 6.90 2.15 10.89
C TYR A 87 5.41 1.86 10.73
N PRO A 88 4.58 2.85 10.50
CA PRO A 88 3.15 2.63 10.30
C PRO A 88 2.89 2.12 8.90
N ALA A 89 3.24 0.87 8.68
CA ALA A 89 3.04 0.21 7.41
C ALA A 89 2.66 -1.24 7.67
N VAL A 90 1.93 -1.83 6.74
CA VAL A 90 1.53 -3.21 6.85
C VAL A 90 1.89 -3.91 5.56
N LEU A 91 2.20 -5.20 5.63
CA LEU A 91 2.47 -6.00 4.46
C LEU A 91 1.24 -6.87 4.23
N VAL A 92 0.82 -6.94 2.98
CA VAL A 92 -0.41 -7.65 2.61
C VAL A 92 -0.06 -8.80 1.71
N ARG A 93 -0.45 -10.03 2.10
CA ARG A 93 -0.23 -11.18 1.26
C ARG A 93 -1.35 -11.16 0.23
N LEU A 94 -1.01 -10.86 -1.02
CA LEU A 94 -2.02 -10.72 -2.04
C LEU A 94 -2.81 -11.99 -2.29
N ALA A 95 -2.19 -13.13 -2.10
CA ALA A 95 -2.89 -14.40 -2.30
C ALA A 95 -3.91 -14.69 -1.21
N GLU A 96 -3.83 -13.98 -0.10
CA GLU A 96 -4.73 -14.26 1.01
C GLU A 96 -5.76 -13.19 1.31
N VAL A 97 -5.57 -11.98 0.81
CA VAL A 97 -6.45 -10.89 1.21
C VAL A 97 -7.76 -10.92 0.45
N PRO A 98 -8.90 -10.79 1.13
CA PRO A 98 -10.16 -10.70 0.41
C PRO A 98 -10.19 -9.41 -0.40
N PRO A 99 -10.66 -9.46 -1.65
CA PRO A 99 -10.64 -8.27 -2.51
C PRO A 99 -11.31 -7.03 -1.92
N ALA A 100 -12.47 -7.21 -1.29
CA ALA A 100 -13.16 -6.06 -0.75
C ALA A 100 -12.37 -5.43 0.40
N LEU A 101 -11.69 -6.27 1.19
CA LEU A 101 -10.92 -5.78 2.29
C LEU A 101 -9.71 -5.01 1.77
N LEU A 102 -9.08 -5.50 0.69
CA LEU A 102 -7.96 -4.79 0.12
C LEU A 102 -8.42 -3.42 -0.36
N SER A 103 -9.57 -3.34 -1.03
CA SER A 103 -10.07 -2.08 -1.51
C SER A 103 -10.29 -1.10 -0.36
N ASP A 104 -10.83 -1.58 0.74
CA ASP A 104 -11.09 -0.73 1.88
C ASP A 104 -9.79 -0.22 2.51
N VAL A 105 -8.82 -1.09 2.66
CA VAL A 105 -7.56 -0.70 3.27
C VAL A 105 -6.81 0.27 2.36
N LEU A 106 -6.87 0.07 1.03
CA LEU A 106 -6.22 0.98 0.11
C LEU A 106 -6.85 2.37 0.22
N ARG A 107 -8.15 2.43 0.36
CA ARG A 107 -8.84 3.69 0.46
C ARG A 107 -8.49 4.40 1.75
N GLU A 108 -8.36 3.66 2.85
CA GLU A 108 -7.99 4.25 4.11
C GLU A 108 -6.55 4.77 4.04
N SER A 109 -5.67 4.03 3.42
CA SER A 109 -4.29 4.45 3.26
C SER A 109 -4.24 5.73 2.43
N TRP A 110 -4.99 5.75 1.33
CA TRP A 110 -5.04 6.91 0.46
C TRP A 110 -5.56 8.12 1.23
N SER A 111 -6.62 7.95 2.01
CA SER A 111 -7.19 9.05 2.74
C SER A 111 -6.18 9.66 3.72
N HIS A 112 -5.43 8.80 4.39
CA HIS A 112 -4.44 9.30 5.32
C HIS A 112 -3.34 10.07 4.59
N VAL A 113 -2.77 9.49 3.54
CA VAL A 113 -1.66 10.14 2.85
C VAL A 113 -2.13 11.42 2.18
N ALA A 114 -3.39 11.46 1.74
CA ALA A 114 -3.92 12.64 1.10
C ALA A 114 -4.01 13.82 2.07
N THR A 115 -4.06 13.56 3.38
CA THR A 115 -4.14 14.67 4.32
C THR A 115 -2.77 15.24 4.66
N LEU A 116 -1.71 14.57 4.24
CA LEU A 116 -0.37 15.03 4.58
C LEU A 116 0.10 16.09 3.59
N PRO A 117 0.98 16.97 4.00
CA PRO A 117 1.51 17.96 3.06
C PRO A 117 2.28 17.25 1.97
N ALA A 118 2.29 17.80 0.78
CA ALA A 118 3.03 17.18 -0.31
C ALA A 118 4.50 17.09 0.06
N ALA A 119 5.15 16.04 -0.42
CA ALA A 119 6.55 15.85 -0.10
C ALA A 119 7.39 16.91 -0.82
N ARG A 120 8.44 17.41 -0.17
CA ARG A 120 9.30 18.33 -0.77
C ARG A 120 10.12 17.70 -1.82
N PRO A 121 10.37 18.36 -2.89
CA PRO A 121 11.17 17.83 -3.97
C PRO A 121 12.59 17.67 -3.54
N ARG A 122 12.98 16.50 -3.22
CA ARG A 122 14.26 16.22 -2.86
C ARG A 122 15.25 16.45 -3.86
N LYS A 123 15.01 16.19 -5.05
CA LYS A 123 15.93 16.41 -6.03
C LYS A 123 16.34 17.79 -6.08
N ALA A 124 15.54 18.64 -5.76
CA ALA A 124 15.92 20.02 -5.86
C ALA A 124 17.07 20.24 -4.96
N ARG A 125 17.06 19.70 -3.83
CA ARG A 125 18.07 19.89 -2.94
C ARG A 125 19.29 19.27 -3.38
N LYS A 126 19.21 18.15 -3.91
CA LYS A 126 20.33 17.52 -4.34
C LYS A 126 21.04 18.24 -5.30
N THR A 127 20.39 18.82 -6.16
CA THR A 127 21.06 19.44 -7.17
C THR A 127 21.94 20.43 -6.61
N ARG A 128 21.60 21.04 -5.64
CA ARG A 128 22.35 22.02 -5.16
C ARG A 128 23.58 21.54 -4.72
N LYS A 129 23.61 20.59 -4.22
CA LYS A 129 24.69 20.10 -3.71
C LYS A 129 25.66 19.81 -4.65
N ALA A 130 25.21 19.69 -5.64
CA ALA A 130 26.12 19.35 -6.59
C ALA A 130 27.07 20.40 -6.69
N LYS A 131 27.09 21.04 -6.18
CA LYS A 131 27.84 21.74 -6.21
C LYS A 131 28.80 21.78 -5.74
N ARG A 132 29.07 21.46 -5.63
CA ARG A 132 29.81 21.31 -5.36
C ARG A 132 30.43 20.95 -5.72
#